data_c7777567466f4b02c30909d709a1819d
#
_entry.id   c7777567466f4b02c30909d709a1819d
#
_cell.length_a   1.000
_cell.length_b   1.000
_cell.length_c   1.000
_cell.angle_alpha   90.00
_cell.angle_beta   90.00
_cell.angle_gamma   90.00
#
_symmetry.space_group_name_H-M   'P 1'
#
loop_
_entity.id
_entity.type
_entity.pdbx_description
1 polymer ?
#
loop_
_entity_poly.entity_id
_entity_poly.type
_entity_poly.pdbx_seq_one_letter_code
_entity_poly.pdbx_strand_id
1 'polypeptide(L)'
;MDGASVTLGQCNFPRSMRTLPEIQATLQVAKLDPAELQPSVQCLSFSDSFSSGDYCLMEVDETLCKYIESGQSLIIRGDVDEHAVVCSEDKTYDLKMADTSNTLLIIPDCRTPDQLPSDSSTEHLIHCQIYGFAKNYWELKRTRPKLKKLKKLLMENQYEGPSSEKERSSTYPKYTKEDLMESIQASEQEIMQQLQLIRACRIEGYWRILEFDYEMKLLSHITQLVDSESWSFSKIPLTICLQELELLEPREMIEHCLNCYGKRYTNEAGEVFYALNEDEVCKSNALMLLRNAVKFNLSEFEEVWQQSVPEGMSTRLDQLKGVALVDRNSRPQVIFQLNVEDLPENTQERFNSLFHIRAKWTEEDIAPYIQWVLL
;
A
#
# COMPACT_ATOMS: atom_id res chain seq x y z
N MET A 1 -16.37 -11.60 42.96
CA MET A 1 -16.32 -10.18 43.41
C MET A 1 -17.21 -9.41 42.49
N ASP A 2 -18.29 -8.91 43.07
CA ASP A 2 -19.49 -8.47 42.40
C ASP A 2 -19.28 -7.16 41.61
N GLY A 3 -19.51 -7.25 40.30
CA GLY A 3 -19.64 -6.07 39.43
C GLY A 3 -21.02 -5.46 39.58
N ALA A 4 -21.11 -4.33 40.27
CA ALA A 4 -22.34 -3.59 40.41
C ALA A 4 -22.78 -3.02 39.05
N SER A 5 -23.78 -3.62 38.43
CA SER A 5 -24.56 -3.07 37.32
C SER A 5 -25.36 -1.88 37.86
N VAL A 6 -24.93 -0.68 37.48
CA VAL A 6 -25.70 0.53 37.66
C VAL A 6 -26.80 0.55 36.61
N THR A 7 -27.97 0.10 36.96
CA THR A 7 -29.20 0.29 36.18
C THR A 7 -29.54 1.78 36.21
N LEU A 8 -29.27 2.48 35.11
CA LEU A 8 -29.79 3.84 34.84
C LEU A 8 -31.32 3.71 34.76
N GLY A 9 -31.99 4.22 35.78
CA GLY A 9 -33.45 4.24 35.86
C GLY A 9 -34.01 4.92 34.60
N GLN A 10 -34.99 4.29 33.99
CA GLN A 10 -35.81 4.89 32.93
C GLN A 10 -36.47 6.13 33.50
N CYS A 11 -35.90 7.29 33.19
CA CYS A 11 -36.62 8.57 33.39
C CYS A 11 -37.71 8.65 32.31
N ASN A 12 -38.91 8.19 32.67
CA ASN A 12 -40.13 8.50 31.90
C ASN A 12 -40.44 10.01 32.05
N PHE A 13 -39.80 10.84 31.24
CA PHE A 13 -40.26 12.22 31.04
C PHE A 13 -41.42 12.16 30.02
N PRO A 14 -42.59 12.78 30.38
CA PRO A 14 -43.67 12.91 29.42
C PRO A 14 -43.20 13.82 28.29
N ARG A 15 -43.24 13.32 27.06
CA ARG A 15 -42.94 14.11 25.88
C ARG A 15 -44.02 15.12 25.58
N SER A 16 -43.98 16.27 26.20
CA SER A 16 -44.68 17.41 25.68
C SER A 16 -43.70 18.16 24.76
N MET A 17 -43.95 18.12 23.45
CA MET A 17 -43.30 19.04 22.54
C MET A 17 -43.57 20.46 23.04
N ARG A 18 -42.51 21.26 23.27
CA ARG A 18 -42.67 22.64 23.68
C ARG A 18 -43.47 23.40 22.65
N THR A 19 -44.43 24.18 23.15
CA THR A 19 -45.24 25.07 22.32
C THR A 19 -44.59 26.43 22.18
N LEU A 20 -44.96 27.22 21.18
CA LEU A 20 -44.45 28.57 20.96
C LEU A 20 -44.62 29.48 22.21
N PRO A 21 -45.78 29.50 22.91
CA PRO A 21 -45.94 30.29 24.14
C PRO A 21 -44.99 29.87 25.26
N GLU A 22 -44.70 28.56 25.41
CA GLU A 22 -43.73 28.06 26.42
C GLU A 22 -42.30 28.49 26.09
N ILE A 23 -41.96 28.57 24.82
CA ILE A 23 -40.67 29.07 24.38
C ILE A 23 -40.56 30.54 24.62
N GLN A 24 -41.57 31.34 24.28
CA GLN A 24 -41.62 32.78 24.53
C GLN A 24 -41.47 33.07 26.03
N ALA A 25 -42.15 32.32 26.90
CA ALA A 25 -41.99 32.43 28.33
C ALA A 25 -40.55 32.13 28.79
N THR A 26 -39.92 31.12 28.21
CA THR A 26 -38.52 30.76 28.50
C THR A 26 -37.55 31.86 28.08
N LEU A 27 -37.76 32.47 26.91
CA LEU A 27 -36.94 33.59 26.40
C LEU A 27 -37.05 34.81 27.31
N GLN A 28 -38.28 35.12 27.81
CA GLN A 28 -38.49 36.19 28.78
C GLN A 28 -37.75 35.97 30.11
N VAL A 29 -37.79 34.71 30.63
CA VAL A 29 -37.05 34.32 31.83
C VAL A 29 -35.54 34.44 31.60
N ALA A 30 -35.07 34.08 30.42
CA ALA A 30 -33.66 34.18 30.02
C ALA A 30 -33.22 35.63 29.74
N LYS A 31 -34.15 36.60 29.76
CA LYS A 31 -33.90 38.03 29.44
C LYS A 31 -33.28 38.24 28.06
N LEU A 32 -33.66 37.45 27.07
CA LEU A 32 -33.27 37.64 25.69
C LEU A 32 -34.24 38.57 24.99
N ASP A 33 -33.71 39.55 24.24
CA ASP A 33 -34.55 40.49 23.48
C ASP A 33 -35.13 39.77 22.25
N PRO A 34 -36.47 39.68 22.13
CA PRO A 34 -37.10 39.09 20.96
C PRO A 34 -36.71 39.77 19.64
N ALA A 35 -36.33 41.05 19.67
CA ALA A 35 -35.90 41.78 18.47
C ALA A 35 -34.53 41.34 17.93
N GLU A 36 -33.70 40.72 18.77
CA GLU A 36 -32.41 40.16 18.39
C GLU A 36 -32.51 38.71 17.87
N LEU A 37 -33.69 38.08 17.99
CA LEU A 37 -33.92 36.70 17.60
C LEU A 37 -34.47 36.64 16.18
N GLN A 38 -34.01 35.64 15.42
CA GLN A 38 -34.61 35.35 14.12
C GLN A 38 -36.03 34.79 14.28
N PRO A 39 -36.91 34.95 13.28
CA PRO A 39 -38.30 34.50 13.36
C PRO A 39 -38.50 33.00 13.51
N SER A 40 -37.44 32.22 13.33
CA SER A 40 -37.48 30.75 13.43
C SER A 40 -36.76 30.26 14.69
N VAL A 41 -37.40 29.39 15.44
CA VAL A 41 -36.87 28.76 16.67
C VAL A 41 -36.71 27.27 16.45
N GLN A 42 -35.56 26.75 16.75
CA GLN A 42 -35.30 25.30 16.75
C GLN A 42 -35.33 24.76 18.19
N CYS A 43 -36.21 23.81 18.43
CA CYS A 43 -36.30 23.11 19.69
C CYS A 43 -35.57 21.76 19.58
N LEU A 44 -34.53 21.56 20.39
CA LEU A 44 -33.79 20.32 20.46
C LEU A 44 -34.36 19.45 21.58
N SER A 45 -34.65 18.20 21.28
CA SER A 45 -35.06 17.17 22.24
C SER A 45 -34.30 15.87 21.97
N PHE A 46 -34.12 15.08 23.02
CA PHE A 46 -33.51 13.73 22.80
C PHE A 46 -34.52 12.82 22.12
N SER A 47 -34.03 12.04 21.15
CA SER A 47 -34.79 11.01 20.47
C SER A 47 -35.05 9.81 21.41
N ASP A 48 -36.13 9.05 21.15
CA ASP A 48 -36.39 7.77 21.80
C ASP A 48 -35.31 6.74 21.51
N SER A 49 -34.74 6.81 20.31
CA SER A 49 -33.62 6.00 19.85
C SER A 49 -32.26 6.62 20.14
N PHE A 50 -32.19 7.55 21.10
CA PHE A 50 -30.92 8.16 21.49
C PHE A 50 -29.93 7.12 22.01
N SER A 51 -28.73 7.10 21.41
CA SER A 51 -27.64 6.26 21.83
C SER A 51 -26.32 7.04 21.90
N SER A 52 -25.54 6.76 22.94
CA SER A 52 -24.23 7.40 23.12
C SER A 52 -23.07 6.63 22.51
N GLY A 53 -23.31 5.47 21.88
CA GLY A 53 -22.27 4.57 21.42
C GLY A 53 -22.43 4.04 19.98
N ASP A 54 -23.56 4.33 19.35
CA ASP A 54 -23.91 3.75 18.06
C ASP A 54 -23.36 4.55 16.86
N TYR A 55 -22.80 5.73 17.12
CA TYR A 55 -22.31 6.63 16.09
C TYR A 55 -20.82 6.85 16.22
N CYS A 56 -20.10 6.65 15.11
CA CYS A 56 -18.72 7.04 14.94
C CYS A 56 -18.63 8.11 13.85
N LEU A 57 -17.94 9.20 14.13
CA LEU A 57 -17.68 10.25 13.15
C LEU A 57 -16.31 9.99 12.49
N MET A 58 -16.23 10.22 11.20
CA MET A 58 -14.99 10.09 10.45
C MET A 58 -14.82 11.32 9.55
N GLU A 59 -13.68 11.99 9.69
CA GLU A 59 -13.30 13.08 8.80
C GLU A 59 -12.74 12.51 7.51
N VAL A 60 -13.33 12.90 6.39
CA VAL A 60 -12.94 12.46 5.05
C VAL A 60 -12.70 13.65 4.14
N ASP A 61 -11.75 13.54 3.22
CA ASP A 61 -11.55 14.53 2.19
C ASP A 61 -12.66 14.44 1.11
N GLU A 62 -12.75 15.44 0.24
CA GLU A 62 -13.76 15.50 -0.83
C GLU A 62 -13.66 14.29 -1.79
N THR A 63 -12.46 13.78 -2.04
CA THR A 63 -12.24 12.64 -2.92
C THR A 63 -12.81 11.36 -2.33
N LEU A 64 -12.52 11.14 -1.04
CA LEU A 64 -13.00 9.97 -0.32
C LEU A 64 -14.51 10.05 -0.06
N CYS A 65 -15.06 11.26 0.17
CA CYS A 65 -16.50 11.48 0.27
C CYS A 65 -17.21 11.04 -1.01
N LYS A 66 -16.76 11.50 -2.19
CA LYS A 66 -17.31 11.11 -3.49
C LYS A 66 -17.17 9.60 -3.74
N TYR A 67 -16.07 8.99 -3.29
CA TYR A 67 -15.84 7.55 -3.38
C TYR A 67 -16.90 6.76 -2.60
N ILE A 68 -17.21 7.19 -1.35
CA ILE A 68 -18.25 6.59 -0.52
C ILE A 68 -19.64 6.81 -1.12
N GLU A 69 -19.95 8.04 -1.56
CA GLU A 69 -21.23 8.39 -2.18
C GLU A 69 -21.51 7.60 -3.47
N SER A 70 -20.47 7.18 -4.19
CA SER A 70 -20.58 6.31 -5.35
C SER A 70 -20.87 4.84 -5.00
N GLY A 71 -21.03 4.51 -3.71
CA GLY A 71 -21.33 3.16 -3.23
C GLY A 71 -20.12 2.24 -3.10
N GLN A 72 -18.91 2.80 -3.17
CA GLN A 72 -17.67 2.04 -2.98
C GLN A 72 -17.40 1.78 -1.49
N SER A 73 -16.77 0.64 -1.20
CA SER A 73 -16.53 0.21 0.17
C SER A 73 -15.16 0.66 0.67
N LEU A 74 -15.10 1.05 1.93
CA LEU A 74 -13.86 1.22 2.69
C LEU A 74 -13.63 -0.01 3.56
N ILE A 75 -12.38 -0.47 3.64
CA ILE A 75 -12.01 -1.64 4.44
C ILE A 75 -11.04 -1.19 5.53
N ILE A 76 -11.36 -1.50 6.78
CA ILE A 76 -10.46 -1.28 7.92
C ILE A 76 -9.58 -2.53 8.06
N ARG A 77 -8.25 -2.32 8.13
CA ARG A 77 -7.26 -3.40 8.28
C ARG A 77 -6.35 -3.11 9.46
N GLY A 78 -5.95 -4.15 10.15
CA GLY A 78 -5.03 -4.07 11.29
C GLY A 78 -5.15 -5.29 12.16
N ASP A 79 -4.05 -5.70 12.78
CA ASP A 79 -4.02 -6.74 13.80
C ASP A 79 -4.17 -6.10 15.19
N VAL A 80 -4.35 -6.94 16.23
CA VAL A 80 -4.60 -6.49 17.61
C VAL A 80 -3.51 -5.55 18.12
N ASP A 81 -2.25 -5.79 17.72
CA ASP A 81 -1.08 -5.02 18.15
C ASP A 81 -0.63 -3.95 17.12
N GLU A 82 -1.39 -3.75 16.04
CA GLU A 82 -1.06 -2.80 14.98
C GLU A 82 -2.03 -1.62 14.97
N HIS A 83 -1.54 -0.43 14.58
CA HIS A 83 -2.43 0.69 14.27
C HIS A 83 -3.30 0.35 13.07
N ALA A 84 -4.60 0.55 13.20
CA ALA A 84 -5.54 0.31 12.11
C ALA A 84 -5.32 1.30 10.95
N VAL A 85 -5.53 0.82 9.75
CA VAL A 85 -5.58 1.64 8.54
C VAL A 85 -6.93 1.47 7.84
N VAL A 86 -7.34 2.49 7.10
CA VAL A 86 -8.50 2.44 6.21
C VAL A 86 -8.00 2.37 4.77
N CYS A 87 -8.52 1.43 4.01
CA CYS A 87 -8.16 1.22 2.61
C CYS A 87 -9.37 1.50 1.72
N SER A 88 -9.19 2.34 0.71
CA SER A 88 -9.98 2.31 -0.52
C SER A 88 -9.45 1.22 -1.43
N GLU A 89 -9.95 1.11 -2.65
CA GLU A 89 -9.42 0.18 -3.65
C GLU A 89 -7.95 0.46 -4.00
N ASP A 90 -7.59 1.74 -4.06
CA ASP A 90 -6.32 2.23 -4.61
C ASP A 90 -5.39 2.91 -3.58
N LYS A 91 -5.86 3.20 -2.35
CA LYS A 91 -5.12 4.01 -1.38
C LYS A 91 -5.28 3.52 0.05
N THR A 92 -4.24 3.76 0.85
CA THR A 92 -4.20 3.46 2.28
C THR A 92 -4.14 4.74 3.10
N TYR A 93 -4.94 4.79 4.16
CA TYR A 93 -5.05 5.92 5.09
C TYR A 93 -4.76 5.43 6.51
N ASP A 94 -3.95 6.16 7.24
CA ASP A 94 -3.74 5.98 8.69
C ASP A 94 -5.00 6.42 9.42
N LEU A 95 -5.49 5.60 10.35
CA LEU A 95 -6.70 5.85 11.12
C LEU A 95 -6.31 6.28 12.53
N LYS A 96 -6.57 7.54 12.86
CA LYS A 96 -6.30 8.11 14.17
C LYS A 96 -7.58 8.58 14.82
N MET A 97 -7.70 8.34 16.10
CA MET A 97 -8.77 8.90 16.91
C MET A 97 -8.32 10.27 17.45
N ALA A 98 -9.09 11.30 17.14
CA ALA A 98 -8.90 12.67 17.63
C ALA A 98 -9.97 13.00 18.65
N ASP A 99 -9.57 13.40 19.85
CA ASP A 99 -10.48 13.87 20.90
C ASP A 99 -10.90 15.31 20.64
N THR A 100 -12.19 15.60 20.85
CA THR A 100 -12.70 16.96 20.77
C THR A 100 -12.87 17.57 22.16
N SER A 101 -12.57 18.86 22.29
CA SER A 101 -12.82 19.60 23.54
C SER A 101 -14.31 19.77 23.85
N ASN A 102 -15.16 19.70 22.84
CA ASN A 102 -16.61 19.84 22.92
C ASN A 102 -17.30 18.55 22.50
N THR A 103 -18.46 18.29 23.10
CA THR A 103 -19.33 17.20 22.66
C THR A 103 -19.99 17.58 21.33
N LEU A 104 -19.89 16.72 20.34
CA LEU A 104 -20.56 16.86 19.05
C LEU A 104 -21.93 16.18 19.14
N LEU A 105 -22.99 16.90 18.82
CA LEU A 105 -24.34 16.37 18.78
C LEU A 105 -24.73 15.97 17.36
N ILE A 106 -25.38 14.83 17.21
CA ILE A 106 -25.88 14.32 15.92
C ILE A 106 -27.36 14.64 15.82
N ILE A 107 -27.67 15.65 14.99
CA ILE A 107 -29.02 16.20 14.80
C ILE A 107 -29.29 16.29 13.29
N PRO A 108 -29.80 15.22 12.63
CA PRO A 108 -29.97 15.19 11.18
C PRO A 108 -30.86 16.31 10.62
N ASP A 109 -31.89 16.72 11.38
CA ASP A 109 -32.89 17.71 10.92
C ASP A 109 -32.55 19.15 11.36
N CYS A 110 -31.39 19.38 11.96
CA CYS A 110 -30.95 20.70 12.36
C CYS A 110 -30.61 21.56 11.14
N ARG A 111 -31.20 22.76 11.07
CA ARG A 111 -30.97 23.70 9.97
C ARG A 111 -29.95 24.75 10.39
N THR A 112 -29.07 25.10 9.48
CA THR A 112 -28.18 26.25 9.64
C THR A 112 -28.97 27.58 9.44
N PRO A 113 -28.47 28.74 9.91
CA PRO A 113 -29.12 30.01 9.70
C PRO A 113 -29.49 30.30 8.24
N ASP A 114 -28.65 29.87 7.29
CA ASP A 114 -28.87 30.06 5.84
C ASP A 114 -29.99 29.23 5.27
N GLN A 115 -30.34 28.14 5.95
CA GLN A 115 -31.41 27.21 5.56
C GLN A 115 -32.74 27.54 6.22
N LEU A 116 -32.75 28.51 7.10
CA LEU A 116 -33.97 28.96 7.75
C LEU A 116 -34.76 29.88 6.80
N PRO A 117 -36.13 29.81 6.81
CA PRO A 117 -36.95 30.69 5.98
C PRO A 117 -36.72 32.16 6.33
N SER A 118 -36.42 32.97 5.33
CA SER A 118 -36.20 34.39 5.46
C SER A 118 -37.53 35.21 5.56
N ASP A 119 -38.67 34.54 5.46
CA ASP A 119 -39.97 35.23 5.49
C ASP A 119 -40.38 35.53 6.92
N SER A 120 -40.35 36.82 7.25
CA SER A 120 -40.64 37.35 8.57
C SER A 120 -42.14 37.36 8.94
N SER A 121 -43.01 36.83 8.09
CA SER A 121 -44.47 36.88 8.29
C SER A 121 -45.05 35.75 9.13
N THR A 122 -44.28 34.65 9.35
CA THR A 122 -44.72 33.48 10.14
C THR A 122 -43.65 33.05 11.11
N GLU A 123 -43.99 32.96 12.40
CA GLU A 123 -43.14 32.30 13.39
C GLU A 123 -43.06 30.80 13.10
N HIS A 124 -41.86 30.31 12.81
CA HIS A 124 -41.61 28.90 12.56
C HIS A 124 -40.98 28.21 13.77
N LEU A 125 -41.68 27.23 14.32
CA LEU A 125 -41.16 26.36 15.36
C LEU A 125 -40.70 25.02 14.69
N ILE A 126 -39.41 24.78 14.73
CA ILE A 126 -38.81 23.57 14.13
C ILE A 126 -38.41 22.63 15.29
N HIS A 127 -38.90 21.42 15.27
CA HIS A 127 -38.51 20.39 16.22
C HIS A 127 -37.43 19.52 15.63
N CYS A 128 -36.27 19.43 16.31
CA CYS A 128 -35.17 18.61 15.94
C CYS A 128 -34.85 17.59 17.04
N GLN A 129 -34.43 16.40 16.65
CA GLN A 129 -34.11 15.36 17.61
C GLN A 129 -32.60 15.08 17.61
N ILE A 130 -32.05 14.94 18.83
CA ILE A 130 -30.68 14.51 19.05
C ILE A 130 -30.68 12.98 19.10
N TYR A 131 -30.04 12.35 18.13
CA TYR A 131 -29.97 10.89 18.03
C TYR A 131 -28.76 10.30 18.73
N GLY A 132 -27.69 11.07 18.86
CA GLY A 132 -26.50 10.64 19.55
C GLY A 132 -25.52 11.77 19.77
N PHE A 133 -24.38 11.43 20.35
CA PHE A 133 -23.26 12.35 20.49
C PHE A 133 -21.92 11.63 20.30
N ALA A 134 -20.89 12.38 19.93
CA ALA A 134 -19.52 11.94 19.88
C ALA A 134 -18.60 12.88 20.67
N LYS A 135 -17.58 12.34 21.31
CA LYS A 135 -16.51 13.09 22.00
C LYS A 135 -15.20 13.03 21.23
N ASN A 136 -15.15 12.18 20.23
CA ASN A 136 -14.02 12.00 19.35
C ASN A 136 -14.52 11.73 17.93
N TYR A 137 -13.61 11.80 16.99
CA TYR A 137 -13.82 11.41 15.60
C TYR A 137 -12.55 10.74 15.05
N TRP A 138 -12.69 10.02 13.96
CA TRP A 138 -11.58 9.41 13.27
C TRP A 138 -11.05 10.35 12.19
N GLU A 139 -9.76 10.65 12.26
CA GLU A 139 -9.01 11.35 11.22
C GLU A 139 -8.38 10.34 10.27
N LEU A 140 -8.59 10.56 8.97
CA LEU A 140 -7.95 9.81 7.91
C LEU A 140 -6.82 10.63 7.30
N LYS A 141 -5.60 10.15 7.43
CA LYS A 141 -4.44 10.74 6.79
C LYS A 141 -3.84 9.77 5.79
N ARG A 142 -3.72 10.17 4.52
CA ARG A 142 -3.05 9.34 3.52
C ARG A 142 -1.67 8.95 4.02
N THR A 143 -1.40 7.65 4.00
CA THR A 143 -0.13 7.08 4.46
C THR A 143 0.44 6.15 3.41
N ARG A 144 1.71 5.85 3.53
CA ARG A 144 2.36 4.84 2.70
C ARG A 144 2.12 3.46 3.30
N PRO A 145 1.68 2.48 2.51
CA PRO A 145 1.47 1.14 3.00
C PRO A 145 2.79 0.47 3.39
N LYS A 146 2.75 -0.34 4.45
CA LYS A 146 3.90 -1.09 4.96
C LYS A 146 4.08 -2.40 4.19
N LEU A 147 4.61 -2.33 2.97
CA LEU A 147 4.69 -3.45 2.04
C LEU A 147 5.88 -4.41 2.27
N LYS A 148 6.81 -4.09 3.17
CA LYS A 148 7.92 -5.00 3.52
C LYS A 148 7.45 -6.32 4.11
N LYS A 149 6.34 -6.30 4.88
CA LYS A 149 5.70 -7.51 5.41
C LYS A 149 5.31 -8.47 4.28
N LEU A 150 4.79 -7.96 3.16
CA LEU A 150 4.43 -8.75 1.98
C LEU A 150 5.64 -9.54 1.44
N LYS A 151 6.75 -8.86 1.17
CA LYS A 151 7.98 -9.51 0.71
C LYS A 151 8.47 -10.54 1.73
N LYS A 152 8.47 -10.20 3.02
CA LYS A 152 8.89 -11.11 4.09
C LYS A 152 8.06 -12.39 4.12
N LEU A 153 6.73 -12.31 4.02
CA LEU A 153 5.86 -13.49 3.99
C LEU A 153 6.17 -14.38 2.79
N LEU A 154 6.34 -13.80 1.59
CA LEU A 154 6.65 -14.59 0.40
C LEU A 154 8.07 -15.19 0.42
N MET A 155 9.01 -14.57 1.14
CA MET A 155 10.37 -15.14 1.33
C MET A 155 10.40 -16.37 2.24
N GLU A 156 9.38 -16.60 3.07
CA GLU A 156 9.30 -17.77 3.93
C GLU A 156 9.21 -19.09 3.13
N ASN A 157 8.69 -19.01 1.92
CA ASN A 157 8.52 -20.15 1.05
C ASN A 157 8.74 -19.78 -0.42
N GLN A 158 9.98 -19.53 -0.80
CA GLN A 158 10.34 -19.22 -2.18
C GLN A 158 10.23 -20.48 -3.06
N TYR A 159 9.93 -20.27 -4.33
CA TYR A 159 9.84 -21.35 -5.29
C TYR A 159 11.23 -21.64 -5.91
N GLU A 160 11.72 -22.84 -5.71
CA GLU A 160 13.04 -23.32 -6.16
C GLU A 160 12.97 -24.28 -7.37
N GLY A 161 11.79 -24.39 -7.97
CA GLY A 161 11.56 -25.26 -9.11
C GLY A 161 10.77 -26.53 -8.80
N PRO A 162 10.35 -27.28 -9.84
CA PRO A 162 9.45 -28.43 -9.70
C PRO A 162 10.03 -29.59 -8.89
N SER A 163 11.34 -29.76 -8.90
CA SER A 163 12.02 -30.87 -8.18
C SER A 163 11.97 -30.61 -6.67
N SER A 164 12.27 -29.38 -6.23
CA SER A 164 12.23 -28.99 -4.82
C SER A 164 10.80 -29.02 -4.26
N GLU A 165 9.76 -28.65 -5.05
CA GLU A 165 8.37 -28.72 -4.60
C GLU A 165 7.89 -30.17 -4.35
N LYS A 166 8.40 -31.17 -5.08
CA LYS A 166 8.06 -32.56 -4.84
C LYS A 166 8.67 -33.11 -3.55
N GLU A 167 9.81 -32.60 -3.13
CA GLU A 167 10.53 -33.03 -1.93
C GLU A 167 10.07 -32.26 -0.67
N ARG A 168 9.51 -31.08 -0.84
CA ARG A 168 9.05 -30.25 0.28
C ARG A 168 7.76 -30.80 0.90
N SER A 169 7.77 -30.92 2.20
CA SER A 169 6.56 -31.24 2.97
C SER A 169 5.58 -30.05 2.90
N SER A 170 4.27 -30.33 3.03
CA SER A 170 3.19 -29.33 3.01
C SER A 170 3.21 -28.33 4.20
N THR A 171 4.30 -28.29 4.96
CA THR A 171 4.43 -27.55 6.22
C THR A 171 4.73 -26.06 6.01
N TYR A 172 5.18 -25.66 4.83
CA TYR A 172 5.55 -24.26 4.55
C TYR A 172 4.32 -23.43 4.16
N PRO A 173 4.19 -22.19 4.70
CA PRO A 173 3.04 -21.36 4.41
C PRO A 173 2.98 -21.00 2.92
N LYS A 174 1.77 -21.06 2.36
CA LYS A 174 1.44 -20.59 1.02
C LYS A 174 0.31 -19.57 1.16
N TYR A 175 0.39 -18.48 0.44
CA TYR A 175 -0.53 -17.36 0.56
C TYR A 175 -1.37 -17.18 -0.70
N THR A 176 -2.68 -17.20 -0.54
CA THR A 176 -3.63 -16.76 -1.57
C THR A 176 -3.66 -15.22 -1.63
N LYS A 177 -4.37 -14.67 -2.60
CA LYS A 177 -4.62 -13.24 -2.65
C LYS A 177 -5.35 -12.76 -1.40
N GLU A 178 -6.34 -13.52 -0.97
CA GLU A 178 -7.18 -13.26 0.19
C GLU A 178 -6.33 -13.23 1.48
N ASP A 179 -5.45 -14.22 1.68
CA ASP A 179 -4.54 -14.27 2.83
C ASP A 179 -3.62 -13.04 2.89
N LEU A 180 -3.09 -12.61 1.74
CA LEU A 180 -2.26 -11.41 1.66
C LEU A 180 -3.07 -10.14 1.96
N MET A 181 -4.32 -10.07 1.47
CA MET A 181 -5.21 -8.95 1.73
C MET A 181 -5.59 -8.83 3.21
N GLU A 182 -5.70 -9.94 3.94
CA GLU A 182 -5.95 -9.96 5.37
C GLU A 182 -4.70 -9.61 6.18
N SER A 183 -3.53 -10.06 5.74
CA SER A 183 -2.27 -9.92 6.48
C SER A 183 -1.57 -8.57 6.29
N ILE A 184 -1.84 -7.87 5.19
CA ILE A 184 -1.10 -6.65 4.80
C ILE A 184 -1.99 -5.42 4.93
N GLN A 185 -1.50 -4.41 5.65
CA GLN A 185 -2.15 -3.12 5.84
C GLN A 185 -1.93 -2.20 4.62
N ALA A 186 -2.55 -2.57 3.51
CA ALA A 186 -2.48 -1.82 2.25
C ALA A 186 -3.75 -2.01 1.43
N SER A 187 -4.01 -1.12 0.47
CA SER A 187 -5.07 -1.29 -0.51
C SER A 187 -4.78 -2.45 -1.45
N GLU A 188 -5.82 -2.98 -2.09
CA GLU A 188 -5.67 -4.08 -3.04
C GLU A 188 -4.72 -3.72 -4.18
N GLN A 189 -4.89 -2.54 -4.75
CA GLN A 189 -4.06 -2.10 -5.87
C GLN A 189 -2.60 -1.91 -5.47
N GLU A 190 -2.32 -1.37 -4.27
CA GLU A 190 -0.95 -1.23 -3.76
C GLU A 190 -0.28 -2.59 -3.52
N ILE A 191 -1.02 -3.59 -3.00
CA ILE A 191 -0.53 -4.96 -2.84
C ILE A 191 -0.21 -5.58 -4.21
N MET A 192 -1.13 -5.45 -5.19
CA MET A 192 -0.91 -6.00 -6.53
C MET A 192 0.26 -5.35 -7.26
N GLN A 193 0.43 -4.02 -7.13
CA GLN A 193 1.58 -3.31 -7.67
C GLN A 193 2.89 -3.78 -7.02
N GLN A 194 2.89 -3.97 -5.71
CA GLN A 194 4.07 -4.48 -5.01
C GLN A 194 4.42 -5.91 -5.42
N LEU A 195 3.42 -6.78 -5.61
CA LEU A 195 3.65 -8.14 -6.12
C LEU A 195 4.34 -8.13 -7.50
N GLN A 196 3.95 -7.21 -8.37
CA GLN A 196 4.62 -7.03 -9.67
C GLN A 196 6.07 -6.52 -9.50
N LEU A 197 6.28 -5.54 -8.61
CA LEU A 197 7.62 -4.98 -8.36
C LEU A 197 8.60 -6.01 -7.82
N ILE A 198 8.14 -6.89 -6.93
CA ILE A 198 8.97 -7.99 -6.38
C ILE A 198 8.97 -9.23 -7.26
N ARG A 199 8.45 -9.14 -8.49
CA ARG A 199 8.39 -10.24 -9.47
C ARG A 199 7.68 -11.49 -8.94
N ALA A 200 6.64 -11.31 -8.12
CA ALA A 200 5.84 -12.42 -7.65
C ALA A 200 4.97 -13.01 -8.77
N CYS A 201 4.80 -14.31 -8.76
CA CYS A 201 3.94 -15.04 -9.68
C CYS A 201 2.94 -15.95 -8.95
N ARG A 202 1.91 -16.40 -9.67
CA ARG A 202 0.95 -17.37 -9.14
C ARG A 202 1.36 -18.78 -9.54
N ILE A 203 1.55 -19.63 -8.54
CA ILE A 203 1.86 -21.05 -8.72
C ILE A 203 0.80 -21.85 -7.96
N GLU A 204 0.05 -22.68 -8.66
CA GLU A 204 -1.05 -23.48 -8.07
C GLU A 204 -2.07 -22.66 -7.28
N GLY A 205 -2.31 -21.41 -7.69
CA GLY A 205 -3.27 -20.50 -7.03
C GLY A 205 -2.68 -19.62 -5.92
N TYR A 206 -1.46 -19.90 -5.48
CA TYR A 206 -0.74 -19.15 -4.44
C TYR A 206 0.25 -18.15 -5.03
N TRP A 207 0.43 -17.01 -4.35
CA TRP A 207 1.47 -16.06 -4.69
C TRP A 207 2.81 -16.52 -4.14
N ARG A 208 3.82 -16.54 -4.99
CA ARG A 208 5.19 -16.98 -4.69
C ARG A 208 6.19 -16.03 -5.36
N ILE A 209 7.36 -15.91 -4.78
CA ILE A 209 8.55 -15.37 -5.46
C ILE A 209 9.50 -16.49 -5.77
N LEU A 210 10.21 -16.38 -6.89
CA LEU A 210 11.23 -17.34 -7.25
C LEU A 210 12.45 -17.17 -6.33
N GLU A 211 13.09 -18.29 -5.98
CA GLU A 211 14.41 -18.24 -5.40
C GLU A 211 15.40 -17.75 -6.46
N PHE A 212 16.35 -16.92 -6.05
CA PHE A 212 17.21 -16.18 -6.96
C PHE A 212 18.03 -17.09 -7.89
N ASP A 213 18.60 -18.20 -7.39
CA ASP A 213 19.40 -19.11 -8.21
C ASP A 213 18.51 -19.84 -9.24
N TYR A 214 17.25 -20.13 -8.88
CA TYR A 214 16.28 -20.67 -9.83
C TYR A 214 15.86 -19.63 -10.89
N GLU A 215 15.65 -18.38 -10.50
CA GLU A 215 15.37 -17.27 -11.44
C GLU A 215 16.53 -17.11 -12.44
N MET A 216 17.78 -17.12 -11.96
CA MET A 216 18.98 -17.02 -12.80
C MET A 216 19.15 -18.25 -13.72
N LYS A 217 18.78 -19.44 -13.25
CA LYS A 217 18.76 -20.66 -14.07
C LYS A 217 17.78 -20.53 -15.24
N LEU A 218 16.55 -20.05 -14.99
CA LEU A 218 15.56 -19.79 -16.04
C LEU A 218 16.08 -18.79 -17.07
N LEU A 219 16.65 -17.67 -16.61
CA LEU A 219 17.24 -16.66 -17.47
C LEU A 219 18.39 -17.24 -18.33
N SER A 220 19.24 -18.07 -17.74
CA SER A 220 20.33 -18.76 -18.45
C SER A 220 19.80 -19.69 -19.54
N HIS A 221 18.76 -20.49 -19.29
CA HIS A 221 18.14 -21.35 -20.30
C HIS A 221 17.60 -20.53 -21.49
N ILE A 222 16.93 -19.39 -21.20
CA ILE A 222 16.40 -18.50 -22.24
C ILE A 222 17.53 -17.88 -23.06
N THR A 223 18.56 -17.33 -22.42
CA THR A 223 19.67 -16.68 -23.13
C THR A 223 20.50 -17.67 -23.95
N GLN A 224 20.74 -18.90 -23.45
CA GLN A 224 21.39 -19.94 -24.18
C GLN A 224 20.58 -20.42 -25.41
N LEU A 225 19.24 -20.50 -25.28
CA LEU A 225 18.40 -20.80 -26.44
C LEU A 225 18.46 -19.69 -27.49
N VAL A 226 18.43 -18.42 -27.09
CA VAL A 226 18.57 -17.27 -28.00
C VAL A 226 19.87 -17.34 -28.78
N ASP A 227 20.98 -17.69 -28.11
CA ASP A 227 22.30 -17.86 -28.75
C ASP A 227 22.33 -19.04 -29.70
N SER A 228 21.79 -20.20 -29.28
CA SER A 228 21.79 -21.43 -30.09
C SER A 228 20.95 -21.31 -31.36
N GLU A 229 19.84 -20.61 -31.28
CA GLU A 229 18.93 -20.34 -32.39
C GLU A 229 19.36 -19.10 -33.23
N SER A 230 20.42 -18.42 -32.79
CA SER A 230 20.87 -17.13 -33.41
C SER A 230 19.78 -16.06 -33.48
N TRP A 231 18.91 -16.03 -32.49
CA TRP A 231 17.88 -14.99 -32.39
C TRP A 231 18.46 -13.69 -31.87
N SER A 232 17.75 -12.60 -32.17
CA SER A 232 18.03 -11.33 -31.51
C SER A 232 17.35 -11.27 -30.15
N PHE A 233 18.02 -10.77 -29.12
CA PHE A 233 17.43 -10.51 -27.80
C PHE A 233 16.23 -9.54 -27.85
N SER A 234 16.09 -8.78 -28.93
CA SER A 234 14.94 -7.93 -29.20
C SER A 234 13.76 -8.64 -29.85
N LYS A 235 13.92 -9.92 -30.27
CA LYS A 235 12.90 -10.65 -31.04
C LYS A 235 12.89 -12.15 -30.69
N ILE A 236 12.46 -12.49 -29.47
CA ILE A 236 12.36 -13.88 -29.00
C ILE A 236 10.94 -14.37 -29.24
N PRO A 237 10.71 -15.40 -30.08
CA PRO A 237 9.38 -15.93 -30.36
C PRO A 237 8.89 -16.77 -29.19
N LEU A 238 7.81 -16.33 -28.51
CA LEU A 238 7.29 -16.97 -27.30
C LEU A 238 6.96 -18.45 -27.54
N THR A 239 6.21 -18.74 -28.61
CA THR A 239 5.72 -20.11 -28.87
C THR A 239 6.87 -21.10 -29.02
N ILE A 240 7.90 -20.74 -29.78
CA ILE A 240 9.07 -21.64 -30.01
C ILE A 240 9.88 -21.71 -28.70
N CYS A 241 10.13 -20.62 -28.03
CA CYS A 241 10.86 -20.62 -26.76
C CYS A 241 10.19 -21.54 -25.72
N LEU A 242 8.85 -21.51 -25.61
CA LEU A 242 8.13 -22.43 -24.72
C LEU A 242 8.23 -23.87 -25.14
N GLN A 243 8.19 -24.19 -26.45
CA GLN A 243 8.30 -25.56 -26.96
C GLN A 243 9.68 -26.16 -26.72
N GLU A 244 10.74 -25.40 -26.95
CA GLU A 244 12.13 -25.89 -26.77
C GLU A 244 12.49 -26.05 -25.28
N LEU A 245 11.96 -25.22 -24.38
CA LEU A 245 12.32 -25.26 -22.97
C LEU A 245 11.34 -26.04 -22.08
N GLU A 246 10.16 -26.47 -22.56
CA GLU A 246 9.14 -27.12 -21.73
C GLU A 246 9.58 -28.48 -21.13
N LEU A 247 10.59 -29.12 -21.72
CA LEU A 247 11.18 -30.33 -21.16
C LEU A 247 12.11 -30.08 -19.97
N LEU A 248 12.62 -28.84 -19.85
CA LEU A 248 13.56 -28.45 -18.80
C LEU A 248 12.83 -27.75 -17.64
N GLU A 249 11.89 -26.85 -17.98
CA GLU A 249 11.20 -25.97 -16.99
C GLU A 249 9.71 -25.82 -17.33
N PRO A 250 8.84 -25.59 -16.33
CA PRO A 250 7.42 -25.35 -16.57
C PRO A 250 7.20 -24.12 -17.48
N ARG A 251 6.26 -24.23 -18.42
CA ARG A 251 5.94 -23.15 -19.37
C ARG A 251 5.60 -21.83 -18.70
N GLU A 252 4.86 -21.90 -17.58
CA GLU A 252 4.48 -20.71 -16.82
C GLU A 252 5.71 -20.00 -16.21
N MET A 253 6.74 -20.75 -15.82
CA MET A 253 7.97 -20.17 -15.27
C MET A 253 8.83 -19.54 -16.34
N ILE A 254 8.89 -20.13 -17.53
CA ILE A 254 9.59 -19.56 -18.69
C ILE A 254 8.92 -18.26 -19.10
N GLU A 255 7.58 -18.24 -19.24
CA GLU A 255 6.83 -17.03 -19.57
C GLU A 255 6.95 -15.97 -18.48
N HIS A 256 6.91 -16.35 -17.21
CA HIS A 256 7.14 -15.45 -16.09
C HIS A 256 8.52 -14.79 -16.15
N CYS A 257 9.58 -15.57 -16.38
CA CYS A 257 10.94 -15.07 -16.55
C CYS A 257 11.02 -14.07 -17.71
N LEU A 258 10.43 -14.40 -18.87
CA LEU A 258 10.35 -13.49 -20.01
C LEU A 258 9.62 -12.19 -19.68
N ASN A 259 8.55 -12.24 -18.87
CA ASN A 259 7.82 -11.05 -18.40
C ASN A 259 8.66 -10.21 -17.42
N CYS A 260 9.48 -10.83 -16.59
CA CYS A 260 10.34 -10.13 -15.63
C CYS A 260 11.52 -9.42 -16.30
N TYR A 261 12.07 -10.03 -17.33
CA TYR A 261 13.28 -9.56 -18.00
C TYR A 261 13.06 -8.93 -19.37
N GLY A 262 11.82 -8.91 -19.86
CA GLY A 262 11.55 -8.44 -21.21
C GLY A 262 10.21 -7.72 -21.35
N LYS A 263 10.04 -7.12 -22.50
CA LYS A 263 8.80 -6.47 -22.92
C LYS A 263 8.11 -7.33 -23.98
N ARG A 264 6.86 -7.72 -23.68
CA ARG A 264 5.99 -8.44 -24.61
C ARG A 264 5.47 -7.52 -25.71
N TYR A 265 5.46 -8.01 -26.94
CA TYR A 265 4.82 -7.33 -28.07
C TYR A 265 4.27 -8.34 -29.08
N THR A 266 3.37 -7.93 -29.95
CA THR A 266 2.76 -8.76 -30.98
C THR A 266 3.05 -8.14 -32.33
N ASN A 267 3.43 -8.97 -33.30
CA ASN A 267 3.63 -8.53 -34.68
C ASN A 267 2.29 -8.42 -35.45
N GLU A 268 2.33 -7.96 -36.69
CA GLU A 268 1.16 -7.80 -37.55
C GLU A 268 0.43 -9.13 -37.87
N ALA A 269 1.14 -10.27 -37.75
CA ALA A 269 0.58 -11.59 -37.95
C ALA A 269 -0.06 -12.19 -36.69
N GLY A 270 -0.07 -11.45 -35.55
CA GLY A 270 -0.62 -11.90 -34.28
C GLY A 270 0.32 -12.80 -33.47
N GLU A 271 1.57 -12.98 -33.90
CA GLU A 271 2.56 -13.76 -33.16
C GLU A 271 3.16 -12.94 -32.02
N VAL A 272 3.38 -13.60 -30.88
CA VAL A 272 3.89 -12.96 -29.65
C VAL A 272 5.40 -13.12 -29.57
N PHE A 273 6.07 -11.99 -29.34
CA PHE A 273 7.51 -11.89 -29.14
C PHE A 273 7.84 -11.19 -27.81
N TYR A 274 9.04 -11.43 -27.32
CA TYR A 274 9.66 -10.72 -26.23
C TYR A 274 10.94 -10.03 -26.68
N ALA A 275 11.14 -8.81 -26.18
CA ALA A 275 12.41 -8.10 -26.26
C ALA A 275 13.00 -8.02 -24.85
N LEU A 276 14.15 -8.69 -24.62
CA LEU A 276 14.82 -8.63 -23.33
C LEU A 276 15.34 -7.21 -23.05
N ASN A 277 15.25 -6.81 -21.80
CA ASN A 277 15.81 -5.56 -21.29
C ASN A 277 17.25 -5.81 -20.86
N GLU A 278 18.19 -5.28 -21.61
CA GLU A 278 19.63 -5.37 -21.36
C GLU A 278 19.98 -4.94 -19.92
N ASP A 279 19.41 -3.83 -19.44
CA ASP A 279 19.71 -3.33 -18.10
C ASP A 279 19.29 -4.29 -16.98
N GLU A 280 18.12 -4.93 -17.12
CA GLU A 280 17.65 -5.91 -16.13
C GLU A 280 18.49 -7.22 -16.18
N VAL A 281 18.86 -7.70 -17.38
CA VAL A 281 19.72 -8.88 -17.54
C VAL A 281 21.11 -8.60 -16.97
N CYS A 282 21.74 -7.49 -17.35
CA CYS A 282 23.04 -7.09 -16.82
C CYS A 282 23.02 -6.91 -15.31
N LYS A 283 22.00 -6.23 -14.77
CA LYS A 283 21.83 -6.04 -13.31
C LYS A 283 21.73 -7.36 -12.55
N SER A 284 20.95 -8.32 -13.02
CA SER A 284 20.79 -9.61 -12.35
C SER A 284 22.07 -10.43 -12.37
N ASN A 285 22.85 -10.42 -13.48
CA ASN A 285 24.17 -11.04 -13.51
C ASN A 285 25.15 -10.36 -12.53
N ALA A 286 25.12 -9.04 -12.42
CA ALA A 286 25.91 -8.33 -11.40
C ALA A 286 25.54 -8.74 -9.97
N LEU A 287 24.23 -8.84 -9.66
CA LEU A 287 23.77 -9.29 -8.35
C LEU A 287 24.19 -10.69 -8.02
N MET A 288 24.21 -11.60 -9.01
CA MET A 288 24.73 -12.96 -8.85
C MET A 288 26.21 -12.98 -8.43
N LEU A 289 27.03 -12.10 -9.01
CA LEU A 289 28.43 -11.96 -8.65
C LEU A 289 28.62 -11.33 -7.25
N LEU A 290 27.84 -10.26 -6.96
CA LEU A 290 27.97 -9.52 -5.72
C LEU A 290 27.41 -10.26 -4.50
N ARG A 291 26.42 -11.15 -4.67
CA ARG A 291 25.81 -11.94 -3.59
C ARG A 291 26.82 -12.79 -2.82
N ASN A 292 27.85 -13.28 -3.51
CA ASN A 292 28.87 -14.15 -2.95
C ASN A 292 30.10 -13.40 -2.43
N ALA A 293 30.15 -12.08 -2.57
CA ALA A 293 31.27 -11.24 -2.17
C ALA A 293 30.86 -10.14 -1.24
N VAL A 294 31.50 -10.01 -0.07
CA VAL A 294 31.27 -8.87 0.83
C VAL A 294 31.69 -7.57 0.16
N LYS A 295 32.82 -7.58 -0.53
CA LYS A 295 33.33 -6.49 -1.37
C LYS A 295 34.08 -7.10 -2.53
N PHE A 296 33.95 -6.54 -3.70
CA PHE A 296 34.63 -6.94 -4.91
C PHE A 296 35.55 -5.81 -5.40
N ASN A 297 36.75 -6.14 -5.91
CA ASN A 297 37.59 -5.16 -6.58
C ASN A 297 36.85 -4.63 -7.81
N LEU A 298 36.75 -3.30 -7.98
CA LEU A 298 35.92 -2.73 -9.04
C LEU A 298 36.38 -3.15 -10.45
N SER A 299 37.67 -3.09 -10.73
CA SER A 299 38.19 -3.42 -12.07
C SER A 299 37.99 -4.90 -12.39
N GLU A 300 38.24 -5.80 -11.42
CA GLU A 300 38.03 -7.24 -11.59
C GLU A 300 36.52 -7.54 -11.74
N PHE A 301 35.68 -6.84 -10.99
CA PHE A 301 34.23 -6.97 -11.08
C PHE A 301 33.72 -6.58 -12.48
N GLU A 302 34.12 -5.44 -13.01
CA GLU A 302 33.69 -4.96 -14.33
C GLU A 302 34.09 -5.95 -15.43
N GLU A 303 35.28 -6.54 -15.36
CA GLU A 303 35.76 -7.54 -16.31
C GLU A 303 34.93 -8.84 -16.22
N VAL A 304 34.79 -9.42 -15.01
CA VAL A 304 34.01 -10.65 -14.80
C VAL A 304 32.54 -10.43 -15.13
N TRP A 305 31.98 -9.28 -14.78
CA TRP A 305 30.60 -8.95 -15.10
C TRP A 305 30.34 -8.87 -16.60
N GLN A 306 31.22 -8.19 -17.37
CA GLN A 306 31.09 -8.16 -18.83
C GLN A 306 31.20 -9.56 -19.45
N GLN A 307 32.00 -10.44 -18.87
CA GLN A 307 32.13 -11.83 -19.35
C GLN A 307 30.93 -12.70 -18.96
N SER A 308 30.16 -12.33 -17.94
CA SER A 308 29.01 -13.10 -17.43
C SER A 308 27.70 -12.80 -18.16
N VAL A 309 27.62 -11.71 -18.90
CA VAL A 309 26.41 -11.34 -19.65
C VAL A 309 26.42 -11.93 -21.06
N PRO A 310 25.25 -12.13 -21.70
CA PRO A 310 25.16 -12.62 -23.08
C PRO A 310 25.93 -11.72 -24.06
N GLU A 311 26.48 -12.34 -25.13
CA GLU A 311 27.19 -11.64 -26.18
C GLU A 311 26.29 -10.56 -26.83
N GLY A 312 26.81 -9.38 -27.01
CA GLY A 312 26.08 -8.21 -27.54
C GLY A 312 25.41 -7.33 -26.48
N MET A 313 25.40 -7.72 -25.20
CA MET A 313 25.00 -6.86 -24.09
C MET A 313 26.19 -6.15 -23.47
N SER A 314 25.99 -4.90 -23.07
CA SER A 314 27.05 -4.04 -22.52
C SER A 314 26.74 -3.67 -21.07
N THR A 315 27.70 -3.94 -20.19
CA THR A 315 27.59 -3.65 -18.77
C THR A 315 27.98 -2.21 -18.49
N ARG A 316 27.21 -1.53 -17.62
CA ARG A 316 27.44 -0.14 -17.20
C ARG A 316 27.10 0.03 -15.73
N LEU A 317 27.92 0.73 -14.98
CA LEU A 317 27.71 0.95 -13.54
C LEU A 317 26.38 1.66 -13.20
N ASP A 318 25.82 2.43 -14.14
CA ASP A 318 24.53 3.07 -13.94
C ASP A 318 23.35 2.08 -13.86
N GLN A 319 23.48 0.89 -14.45
CA GLN A 319 22.52 -0.22 -14.31
C GLN A 319 22.42 -0.74 -12.88
N LEU A 320 23.41 -0.47 -12.03
CA LEU A 320 23.48 -0.94 -10.64
C LEU A 320 23.02 0.10 -9.62
N LYS A 321 22.51 1.27 -10.05
CA LYS A 321 21.98 2.29 -9.15
C LYS A 321 20.86 1.72 -8.28
N GLY A 322 21.01 1.89 -6.94
CA GLY A 322 20.06 1.39 -5.97
C GLY A 322 20.20 -0.09 -5.56
N VAL A 323 21.09 -0.87 -6.19
CA VAL A 323 21.38 -2.27 -5.83
C VAL A 323 22.83 -2.51 -5.43
N ALA A 324 23.75 -1.65 -5.85
CA ALA A 324 25.17 -1.70 -5.46
C ALA A 324 25.74 -0.30 -5.28
N LEU A 325 26.78 -0.21 -4.45
CA LEU A 325 27.51 1.03 -4.19
C LEU A 325 29.00 0.83 -4.50
N VAL A 326 29.55 1.80 -5.24
CA VAL A 326 30.99 1.87 -5.53
C VAL A 326 31.68 2.76 -4.50
N ASP A 327 32.64 2.22 -3.78
CA ASP A 327 33.54 3.01 -2.92
C ASP A 327 34.81 3.40 -3.70
N ARG A 328 34.80 4.62 -4.23
CA ARG A 328 35.92 5.20 -4.98
C ARG A 328 37.06 5.70 -4.09
N ASN A 329 36.85 5.77 -2.78
CA ASN A 329 37.85 6.27 -1.82
C ASN A 329 38.75 5.15 -1.30
N SER A 330 38.33 3.89 -1.40
CA SER A 330 39.15 2.73 -1.03
C SER A 330 40.30 2.51 -2.05
N ARG A 331 41.33 1.85 -1.62
CA ARG A 331 42.49 1.47 -2.47
C ARG A 331 42.77 -0.01 -2.25
N PRO A 332 42.46 -0.91 -3.19
CA PRO A 332 41.80 -0.65 -4.50
C PRO A 332 40.35 -0.17 -4.35
N GLN A 333 39.78 0.42 -5.40
CA GLN A 333 38.37 0.75 -5.47
C GLN A 333 37.54 -0.53 -5.39
N VAL A 334 36.42 -0.50 -4.67
CA VAL A 334 35.56 -1.67 -4.48
C VAL A 334 34.11 -1.36 -4.78
N ILE A 335 33.39 -2.40 -5.15
CA ILE A 335 31.94 -2.41 -5.28
C ILE A 335 31.36 -3.44 -4.30
N PHE A 336 30.20 -3.16 -3.73
CA PHE A 336 29.48 -4.06 -2.85
C PHE A 336 27.97 -3.88 -2.98
N GLN A 337 27.22 -4.92 -2.63
CA GLN A 337 25.77 -4.90 -2.69
C GLN A 337 25.18 -3.94 -1.64
N LEU A 338 24.28 -3.08 -2.05
CA LEU A 338 23.49 -2.21 -1.20
C LEU A 338 22.13 -1.98 -1.85
N ASN A 339 21.13 -2.76 -1.44
CA ASN A 339 19.79 -2.64 -1.98
C ASN A 339 18.99 -1.55 -1.29
N VAL A 340 18.28 -0.75 -2.04
CA VAL A 340 17.32 0.24 -1.53
C VAL A 340 16.27 -0.40 -0.62
N GLU A 341 15.85 -1.61 -0.94
CA GLU A 341 14.82 -2.35 -0.21
C GLU A 341 15.26 -2.83 1.18
N ASP A 342 16.56 -3.05 1.38
CA ASP A 342 17.11 -3.53 2.67
C ASP A 342 17.26 -2.38 3.70
N LEU A 343 17.20 -1.13 3.25
CA LEU A 343 17.29 0.03 4.11
C LEU A 343 15.98 0.25 4.91
N PRO A 344 16.06 0.82 6.14
CA PRO A 344 14.89 1.11 6.97
C PRO A 344 13.85 1.97 6.23
N GLU A 345 12.57 1.77 6.54
CA GLU A 345 11.47 2.60 6.01
C GLU A 345 11.40 3.96 6.74
N ASN A 346 11.75 3.99 8.01
CA ASN A 346 11.82 5.23 8.76
C ASN A 346 12.93 6.13 8.19
N THR A 347 12.57 7.36 7.87
CA THR A 347 13.48 8.34 7.24
C THR A 347 14.75 8.56 8.06
N GLN A 348 14.63 8.76 9.39
CA GLN A 348 15.77 9.01 10.26
C GLN A 348 16.71 7.80 10.33
N GLU A 349 16.15 6.61 10.50
CA GLU A 349 16.91 5.37 10.56
C GLU A 349 17.61 5.07 9.23
N ARG A 350 16.94 5.36 8.11
CA ARG A 350 17.54 5.21 6.77
C ARG A 350 18.74 6.13 6.56
N PHE A 351 18.60 7.41 6.89
CA PHE A 351 19.73 8.33 6.82
C PHE A 351 20.86 7.92 7.74
N ASN A 352 20.55 7.49 8.97
CA ASN A 352 21.55 6.97 9.91
C ASN A 352 22.30 5.77 9.31
N SER A 353 21.58 4.82 8.69
CA SER A 353 22.17 3.65 8.03
C SER A 353 23.08 4.05 6.86
N LEU A 354 22.62 4.96 6.00
CA LEU A 354 23.39 5.44 4.85
C LEU A 354 24.68 6.16 5.29
N PHE A 355 24.58 7.05 6.28
CA PHE A 355 25.75 7.79 6.78
C PHE A 355 26.70 6.92 7.64
N HIS A 356 26.22 5.81 8.18
CA HIS A 356 27.08 4.80 8.79
C HIS A 356 27.92 4.04 7.75
N ILE A 357 27.31 3.73 6.58
CA ILE A 357 28.02 3.05 5.48
C ILE A 357 29.07 3.98 4.85
N ARG A 358 28.73 5.26 4.66
CA ARG A 358 29.59 6.25 4.01
C ARG A 358 29.33 7.64 4.61
N ALA A 359 30.38 8.28 5.16
CA ALA A 359 30.25 9.57 5.85
C ALA A 359 29.87 10.74 4.91
N LYS A 360 30.24 10.67 3.63
CA LYS A 360 29.97 11.72 2.63
C LYS A 360 29.40 11.10 1.37
N TRP A 361 28.29 11.64 0.91
CA TRP A 361 27.58 11.23 -0.30
C TRP A 361 27.54 12.36 -1.32
N THR A 362 27.65 12.03 -2.58
CA THR A 362 27.24 12.93 -3.67
C THR A 362 25.73 12.82 -3.83
N GLU A 363 25.10 13.82 -4.40
CA GLU A 363 23.66 13.78 -4.70
C GLU A 363 23.31 12.60 -5.63
N GLU A 364 24.14 12.34 -6.62
CA GLU A 364 23.96 11.25 -7.57
C GLU A 364 24.03 9.87 -6.91
N ASP A 365 24.96 9.67 -5.98
CA ASP A 365 25.13 8.39 -5.28
C ASP A 365 24.00 8.12 -4.28
N ILE A 366 23.49 9.15 -3.59
CA ILE A 366 22.47 8.98 -2.55
C ILE A 366 21.05 8.97 -3.11
N ALA A 367 20.79 9.66 -4.23
CA ALA A 367 19.46 9.82 -4.81
C ALA A 367 18.68 8.49 -4.94
N PRO A 368 19.22 7.39 -5.47
CA PRO A 368 18.50 6.13 -5.58
C PRO A 368 18.00 5.59 -4.24
N TYR A 369 18.73 5.86 -3.16
CA TYR A 369 18.42 5.35 -1.82
C TYR A 369 17.43 6.19 -1.03
N ILE A 370 17.19 7.45 -1.43
CA ILE A 370 16.28 8.39 -0.75
C ILE A 370 15.11 8.86 -1.60
N GLN A 371 15.09 8.54 -2.90
CA GLN A 371 14.08 9.04 -3.85
C GLN A 371 12.64 8.79 -3.37
N TRP A 372 12.37 7.66 -2.77
CA TRP A 372 11.04 7.34 -2.25
C TRP A 372 10.68 8.07 -0.94
N VAL A 373 11.67 8.66 -0.24
CA VAL A 373 11.45 9.50 0.96
C VAL A 373 10.96 10.89 0.58
N LEU A 374 11.31 11.33 -0.64
CA LEU A 374 11.01 12.67 -1.16
C LEU A 374 9.62 12.75 -1.84
N LEU A 375 9.00 11.61 -2.13
CA LEU A 375 7.63 11.47 -2.66
C LEU A 375 6.61 11.30 -1.53
#